data_134fc9492996c73c2107d85de1499a69
#
_entry.id   134fc9492996c73c2107d85de1499a69
#
_cell.length_a   1.000
_cell.length_b   1.000
_cell.length_c   1.000
_cell.angle_alpha   90.00
_cell.angle_beta   90.00
_cell.angle_gamma   90.00
#
_symmetry.space_group_name_H-M   'P 1'
#
loop_
_entity.id
_entity.type
_entity.pdbx_description
1 polymer ?
#
loop_
_entity_poly.entity_id
_entity_poly.type
_entity_poly.pdbx_seq_one_letter_code
_entity_poly.pdbx_strand_id
1 'polypeptide(L)'
;EKARFMISGGYLNQTGSVIGQQVERFSTRMNLDYNVSDRIRFSTEFSFTHTDNNRNYDALLSIAYRKMPNLSIYAQDADGNNTDRYYKILTSASNQLADQKDMRNPVASARLAINEYKSTRILPTFRLQYDLLDPQEQMLRYRGYVSFDVNNGNTFTFLPKELSTSNWLQEDINQSSTADSR
;
A
#
# COMPACT_ATOMS: atom_id res chain seq x y z
N GLU A 1 22.96 -35.05 -9.74
CA GLU A 1 22.09 -34.32 -8.79
C GLU A 1 20.67 -34.28 -9.35
N LYS A 2 19.68 -34.89 -8.66
CA LYS A 2 18.32 -34.99 -9.17
C LYS A 2 17.46 -33.75 -8.92
N ALA A 3 17.71 -33.02 -7.84
CA ALA A 3 16.97 -31.85 -7.47
C ALA A 3 17.85 -30.77 -6.83
N ARG A 4 17.53 -29.52 -7.14
CA ARG A 4 18.11 -28.34 -6.49
C ARG A 4 16.97 -27.43 -6.10
N PHE A 5 16.98 -26.95 -4.86
CA PHE A 5 16.00 -25.98 -4.41
C PHE A 5 16.67 -24.80 -3.70
N MET A 6 15.99 -23.66 -3.76
CA MET A 6 16.38 -22.46 -3.06
C MET A 6 15.11 -21.79 -2.51
N ILE A 7 15.17 -21.36 -1.25
CA ILE A 7 14.12 -20.59 -0.62
C ILE A 7 14.77 -19.33 -0.05
N SER A 8 14.16 -18.18 -0.29
CA SER A 8 14.58 -16.91 0.31
C SER A 8 13.37 -16.18 0.85
N GLY A 9 13.55 -15.43 1.92
CA GLY A 9 12.54 -14.58 2.53
C GLY A 9 13.11 -13.21 2.84
N GLY A 10 12.29 -12.18 2.76
CA GLY A 10 12.63 -10.81 3.10
C GLY A 10 11.48 -10.12 3.79
N TYR A 11 11.80 -9.30 4.77
CA TYR A 11 10.86 -8.42 5.45
C TYR A 11 11.39 -7.00 5.45
N LEU A 12 10.56 -6.06 5.07
CA LEU A 12 10.81 -4.63 5.10
C LEU A 12 9.76 -3.97 5.97
N ASN A 13 10.20 -3.17 6.93
CA ASN A 13 9.36 -2.24 7.67
C ASN A 13 10.00 -0.86 7.59
N GLN A 14 9.28 0.08 7.00
CA GLN A 14 9.76 1.43 6.78
C GLN A 14 8.71 2.43 7.21
N THR A 15 9.08 3.34 8.10
CA THR A 15 8.26 4.48 8.51
C THR A 15 8.56 5.68 7.62
N GLY A 16 7.53 6.38 7.18
CA GLY A 16 7.68 7.62 6.41
C GLY A 16 8.07 8.81 7.27
N SER A 17 8.39 9.93 6.63
CA SER A 17 8.70 11.20 7.29
C SER A 17 7.45 11.95 7.78
N VAL A 18 6.28 11.53 7.36
CA VAL A 18 4.99 12.11 7.76
C VAL A 18 4.29 11.20 8.74
N ILE A 19 3.63 11.78 9.73
CA ILE A 19 2.88 11.05 10.78
C ILE A 19 1.92 10.06 10.11
N GLY A 20 1.92 8.81 10.57
CA GLY A 20 1.02 7.76 10.12
C GLY A 20 1.46 7.01 8.85
N GLN A 21 2.53 7.44 8.19
CA GLN A 21 3.05 6.70 7.03
C GLN A 21 3.90 5.51 7.45
N GLN A 22 3.56 4.34 6.96
CA GLN A 22 4.32 3.11 7.17
C GLN A 22 4.13 2.15 6.00
N VAL A 23 5.18 1.47 5.62
CA VAL A 23 5.16 0.37 4.65
C VAL A 23 5.74 -0.86 5.28
N GLU A 24 4.96 -1.93 5.29
CA GLU A 24 5.42 -3.27 5.63
C GLU A 24 5.33 -4.15 4.39
N ARG A 25 6.42 -4.86 4.12
CA ARG A 25 6.46 -5.78 2.98
C ARG A 25 7.11 -7.09 3.39
N PHE A 26 6.39 -8.15 3.16
CA PHE A 26 6.89 -9.50 3.26
C PHE A 26 7.05 -10.07 1.86
N SER A 27 8.20 -10.68 1.57
CA SER A 27 8.48 -11.32 0.29
C SER A 27 9.12 -12.67 0.48
N THR A 28 8.70 -13.63 -0.33
CA THR A 28 9.28 -14.97 -0.36
C THR A 28 9.49 -15.39 -1.82
N ARG A 29 10.62 -16.05 -2.08
CA ARG A 29 10.91 -16.66 -3.37
C ARG A 29 11.36 -18.09 -3.16
N MET A 30 10.81 -18.99 -3.95
CA MET A 30 11.15 -20.41 -4.00
C MET A 30 11.50 -20.80 -5.41
N ASN A 31 12.63 -21.46 -5.60
CA ASN A 31 13.05 -22.01 -6.89
C ASN A 31 13.29 -23.49 -6.69
N LEU A 32 12.78 -24.28 -7.63
CA LEU A 32 13.00 -25.71 -7.70
C LEU A 32 13.42 -26.07 -9.12
N ASP A 33 14.59 -26.69 -9.25
CA ASP A 33 15.04 -27.34 -10.47
C ASP A 33 15.03 -28.85 -10.23
N TYR A 34 14.32 -29.58 -11.07
CA TYR A 34 14.19 -31.03 -10.95
C TYR A 34 14.49 -31.71 -12.27
N ASN A 35 15.51 -32.58 -12.29
CA ASN A 35 15.83 -33.43 -13.41
C ASN A 35 14.96 -34.69 -13.31
N VAL A 36 13.88 -34.73 -14.11
CA VAL A 36 12.96 -35.87 -14.17
C VAL A 36 13.67 -37.08 -14.78
N SER A 37 14.46 -36.82 -15.82
CA SER A 37 15.33 -37.79 -16.47
C SER A 37 16.52 -37.07 -17.11
N ASP A 38 17.45 -37.81 -17.73
CA ASP A 38 18.61 -37.22 -18.43
C ASP A 38 18.19 -36.31 -19.60
N ARG A 39 16.96 -36.44 -20.07
CA ARG A 39 16.41 -35.65 -21.18
C ARG A 39 15.36 -34.63 -20.77
N ILE A 40 14.79 -34.73 -19.55
CA ILE A 40 13.70 -33.87 -19.10
C ILE A 40 14.11 -33.12 -17.85
N ARG A 41 14.10 -31.78 -17.95
CA ARG A 41 14.30 -30.89 -16.83
C ARG A 41 13.05 -30.04 -16.60
N PHE A 42 12.58 -30.02 -15.37
CA PHE A 42 11.48 -29.19 -14.92
C PHE A 42 12.01 -28.17 -13.93
N SER A 43 11.65 -26.90 -14.11
CA SER A 43 11.99 -25.84 -13.17
C SER A 43 10.73 -25.07 -12.82
N THR A 44 10.59 -24.74 -11.54
CA THR A 44 9.53 -23.84 -11.07
C THR A 44 10.13 -22.74 -10.24
N GLU A 45 9.62 -21.55 -10.46
CA GLU A 45 9.91 -20.35 -9.66
C GLU A 45 8.60 -19.82 -9.11
N PHE A 46 8.54 -19.64 -7.81
CA PHE A 46 7.38 -19.09 -7.11
C PHE A 46 7.82 -17.84 -6.34
N SER A 47 7.20 -16.72 -6.64
CA SER A 47 7.42 -15.47 -5.92
C SER A 47 6.10 -15.03 -5.27
N PHE A 48 6.16 -14.72 -3.99
CA PHE A 48 5.06 -14.17 -3.20
C PHE A 48 5.49 -12.85 -2.59
N THR A 49 4.65 -11.83 -2.69
CA THR A 49 4.87 -10.53 -2.04
C THR A 49 3.56 -10.06 -1.45
N HIS A 50 3.59 -9.73 -0.16
CA HIS A 50 2.50 -9.07 0.54
C HIS A 50 2.98 -7.70 1.02
N THR A 51 2.21 -6.66 0.72
CA THR A 51 2.52 -5.28 1.11
C THR A 51 1.33 -4.70 1.84
N ASP A 52 1.58 -4.15 3.03
CA ASP A 52 0.67 -3.29 3.77
C ASP A 52 1.27 -1.88 3.77
N ASN A 53 0.52 -0.91 3.24
CA ASN A 53 1.00 0.45 3.05
C ASN A 53 -0.02 1.44 3.62
N ASN A 54 0.30 1.97 4.80
CA ASN A 54 -0.43 3.06 5.41
C ASN A 54 0.01 4.37 4.77
N ARG A 55 -0.91 5.01 4.09
CA ARG A 55 -0.71 6.29 3.39
C ARG A 55 -1.39 7.41 4.14
N ASN A 56 -0.95 8.62 3.93
CA ASN A 56 -1.74 9.76 4.39
C ASN A 56 -2.99 9.92 3.53
N TYR A 57 -4.05 10.39 4.18
CA TYR A 57 -5.28 10.72 3.49
C TYR A 57 -5.06 11.97 2.64
N ASP A 58 -5.47 11.89 1.35
CA ASP A 58 -5.49 13.00 0.41
C ASP A 58 -4.18 13.84 0.36
N ALA A 59 -4.29 15.09 -0.02
CA ALA A 59 -3.16 16.01 -0.18
C ALA A 59 -2.67 16.61 1.16
N LEU A 60 -2.40 15.76 2.18
CA LEU A 60 -2.05 16.19 3.53
C LEU A 60 -0.93 17.24 3.57
N LEU A 61 0.15 17.03 2.82
CA LEU A 61 1.26 17.98 2.78
C LEU A 61 0.85 19.32 2.15
N SER A 62 0.05 19.29 1.09
CA SER A 62 -0.48 20.51 0.47
C SER A 62 -1.34 21.31 1.45
N ILE A 63 -2.16 20.63 2.25
CA ILE A 63 -2.95 21.28 3.30
C ILE A 63 -2.04 21.87 4.36
N ALA A 64 -1.02 21.13 4.81
CA ALA A 64 -0.07 21.57 5.82
C ALA A 64 0.70 22.84 5.41
N TYR A 65 1.12 22.94 4.15
CA TYR A 65 1.81 24.13 3.61
C TYR A 65 0.90 25.35 3.45
N ARG A 66 -0.39 25.14 3.22
CA ARG A 66 -1.36 26.24 3.04
C ARG A 66 -2.02 26.67 4.33
N LYS A 67 -1.98 25.83 5.36
CA LYS A 67 -2.57 26.16 6.66
C LYS A 67 -1.74 27.24 7.37
N MET A 68 -2.42 28.22 7.93
CA MET A 68 -1.74 29.29 8.69
C MET A 68 -0.98 28.71 9.89
N PRO A 69 0.30 29.06 10.08
CA PRO A 69 1.13 28.47 11.15
C PRO A 69 0.76 28.93 12.56
N ASN A 70 0.03 30.03 12.69
CA ASN A 70 -0.44 30.58 13.96
C ASN A 70 -1.76 29.94 14.47
N LEU A 71 -2.35 29.03 13.70
CA LEU A 71 -3.56 28.33 14.13
C LEU A 71 -3.19 27.19 15.08
N SER A 72 -3.88 27.12 16.21
CA SER A 72 -3.71 26.04 17.18
C SER A 72 -4.06 24.68 16.56
N ILE A 73 -3.35 23.64 16.97
CA ILE A 73 -3.66 22.24 16.59
C ILE A 73 -4.92 21.77 17.33
N TYR A 74 -5.07 22.17 18.60
CA TYR A 74 -6.19 21.78 19.45
C TYR A 74 -7.10 22.96 19.73
N ALA A 75 -8.36 22.68 19.94
CA ALA A 75 -9.29 23.68 20.46
C ALA A 75 -8.88 24.03 21.89
N GLN A 76 -8.99 25.31 22.24
CA GLN A 76 -8.67 25.83 23.57
C GLN A 76 -9.94 26.11 24.37
N ASP A 77 -9.87 25.91 25.68
CA ASP A 77 -10.89 26.29 26.61
C ASP A 77 -10.84 27.82 26.95
N ALA A 78 -11.72 28.29 27.83
CA ALA A 78 -11.78 29.69 28.23
C ALA A 78 -10.50 30.17 28.93
N ASP A 79 -9.74 29.27 29.52
CA ASP A 79 -8.50 29.55 30.25
C ASP A 79 -7.25 29.45 29.33
N GLY A 80 -7.45 29.12 28.06
CA GLY A 80 -6.38 28.98 27.05
C GLY A 80 -5.67 27.63 27.06
N ASN A 81 -6.16 26.62 27.79
CA ASN A 81 -5.61 25.29 27.80
C ASN A 81 -6.10 24.47 26.58
N ASN A 82 -5.24 23.62 26.07
CA ASN A 82 -5.61 22.73 25.00
C ASN A 82 -6.60 21.65 25.46
N THR A 83 -7.67 21.47 24.70
CA THR A 83 -8.66 20.42 24.93
C THR A 83 -8.28 19.15 24.11
N ASP A 84 -9.03 18.06 24.30
CA ASP A 84 -8.88 16.82 23.51
C ASP A 84 -9.42 16.93 22.07
N ARG A 85 -9.97 18.08 21.70
CA ARG A 85 -10.56 18.31 20.38
C ARG A 85 -9.59 19.03 19.46
N TYR A 86 -9.54 18.62 18.20
CA TYR A 86 -8.78 19.34 17.20
C TYR A 86 -9.47 20.67 16.83
N TYR A 87 -8.64 21.71 16.66
CA TYR A 87 -9.15 23.02 16.29
C TYR A 87 -9.74 23.00 14.87
N LYS A 88 -10.93 23.53 14.74
CA LYS A 88 -11.67 23.66 13.49
C LYS A 88 -12.18 25.09 13.34
N ILE A 89 -11.96 25.69 12.17
CA ILE A 89 -12.53 27.00 11.89
C ILE A 89 -13.99 26.81 11.54
N LEU A 90 -14.86 27.48 12.29
CA LEU A 90 -16.30 27.45 12.08
C LEU A 90 -16.64 28.15 10.75
N THR A 91 -17.65 27.64 10.04
CA THR A 91 -18.19 28.26 8.82
C THR A 91 -18.74 29.68 9.06
N SER A 92 -19.13 30.00 10.28
CA SER A 92 -19.56 31.32 10.72
C SER A 92 -18.43 32.31 11.01
N ALA A 93 -17.16 31.86 10.92
CA ALA A 93 -16.03 32.77 11.15
C ALA A 93 -15.99 33.88 10.08
N SER A 94 -15.35 35.01 10.45
CA SER A 94 -15.28 36.19 9.59
C SER A 94 -14.67 35.90 8.22
N ASN A 95 -14.96 36.73 7.22
CA ASN A 95 -14.42 36.61 5.85
C ASN A 95 -12.90 36.66 5.79
N GLN A 96 -12.22 37.19 6.81
CA GLN A 96 -10.75 37.20 6.89
C GLN A 96 -10.11 35.80 6.90
N LEU A 97 -10.87 34.79 7.36
CA LEU A 97 -10.43 33.40 7.42
C LEU A 97 -11.10 32.52 6.34
N ALA A 98 -11.69 33.13 5.31
CA ALA A 98 -12.43 32.40 4.29
C ALA A 98 -11.60 31.29 3.65
N ASP A 99 -10.34 31.56 3.31
CA ASP A 99 -9.44 30.58 2.67
C ASP A 99 -9.03 29.44 3.59
N GLN A 100 -9.24 29.56 4.91
CA GLN A 100 -8.88 28.56 5.90
C GLN A 100 -10.08 27.70 6.37
N LYS A 101 -11.30 28.12 6.08
CA LYS A 101 -12.53 27.45 6.55
C LYS A 101 -12.65 26.01 6.04
N ASP A 102 -12.31 25.82 4.76
CA ASP A 102 -12.46 24.53 4.08
C ASP A 102 -11.19 23.66 4.19
N MET A 103 -10.19 24.15 4.89
CA MET A 103 -8.97 23.38 5.14
C MET A 103 -9.08 22.59 6.43
N ARG A 104 -8.93 21.28 6.29
CA ARG A 104 -8.84 20.36 7.44
C ARG A 104 -7.63 20.69 8.29
N ASN A 105 -7.70 20.31 9.56
CA ASN A 105 -6.52 20.33 10.42
C ASN A 105 -5.55 19.24 9.96
N PRO A 106 -4.31 19.56 9.55
CA PRO A 106 -3.40 18.57 8.98
C PRO A 106 -2.97 17.52 10.01
N VAL A 107 -2.79 17.89 11.28
CA VAL A 107 -2.43 16.94 12.34
C VAL A 107 -3.59 15.99 12.63
N ALA A 108 -4.81 16.51 12.68
CA ALA A 108 -6.01 15.69 12.84
C ALA A 108 -6.17 14.73 11.66
N SER A 109 -5.97 15.21 10.42
CA SER A 109 -6.03 14.36 9.22
C SER A 109 -4.97 13.26 9.24
N ALA A 110 -3.75 13.55 9.69
CA ALA A 110 -2.68 12.57 9.79
C ALA A 110 -2.95 11.46 10.83
N ARG A 111 -3.71 11.78 11.87
CA ARG A 111 -3.94 10.85 13.00
C ARG A 111 -5.26 10.12 12.96
N LEU A 112 -6.29 10.73 12.40
CA LEU A 112 -7.65 10.19 12.43
C LEU A 112 -8.11 9.61 11.10
N ALA A 113 -7.64 10.15 9.98
CA ALA A 113 -8.00 9.62 8.68
C ALA A 113 -7.21 8.35 8.37
N ILE A 114 -7.87 7.39 7.73
CA ILE A 114 -7.27 6.12 7.35
C ILE A 114 -7.18 6.07 5.82
N ASN A 115 -6.03 5.70 5.31
CA ASN A 115 -5.82 5.37 3.90
C ASN A 115 -4.81 4.23 3.81
N GLU A 116 -5.34 3.01 3.81
CA GLU A 116 -4.58 1.78 3.76
C GLU A 116 -4.62 1.17 2.36
N TYR A 117 -3.49 0.73 1.88
CA TYR A 117 -3.38 -0.05 0.66
C TYR A 117 -2.72 -1.39 0.97
N LYS A 118 -3.46 -2.47 0.81
CA LYS A 118 -2.97 -3.84 0.98
C LYS A 118 -2.91 -4.52 -0.37
N SER A 119 -1.79 -5.12 -0.70
CA SER A 119 -1.64 -5.87 -1.93
C SER A 119 -0.93 -7.20 -1.72
N THR A 120 -1.39 -8.19 -2.47
CA THR A 120 -0.78 -9.52 -2.51
C THR A 120 -0.51 -9.88 -3.96
N ARG A 121 0.74 -10.17 -4.28
CA ARG A 121 1.17 -10.58 -5.61
C ARG A 121 1.81 -11.95 -5.57
N ILE A 122 1.37 -12.82 -6.46
CA ILE A 122 1.85 -14.20 -6.61
C ILE A 122 2.25 -14.41 -8.06
N LEU A 123 3.50 -14.85 -8.26
CA LEU A 123 4.06 -15.13 -9.59
C LEU A 123 4.61 -16.56 -9.64
N PRO A 124 3.81 -17.56 -9.95
CA PRO A 124 4.32 -18.87 -10.32
C PRO A 124 4.79 -18.87 -11.77
N THR A 125 5.99 -19.43 -11.99
CA THR A 125 6.57 -19.67 -13.33
C THR A 125 7.00 -21.11 -13.41
N PHE A 126 6.57 -21.81 -14.45
CA PHE A 126 6.92 -23.19 -14.74
C PHE A 126 7.69 -23.26 -16.04
N ARG A 127 8.80 -23.97 -16.05
CA ARG A 127 9.64 -24.17 -17.23
C ARG A 127 9.85 -25.65 -17.45
N LEU A 128 9.72 -26.08 -18.68
CA LEU A 128 10.01 -27.44 -19.12
C LEU A 128 11.05 -27.40 -20.22
N GLN A 129 12.10 -28.17 -20.05
CA GLN A 129 13.08 -28.46 -21.10
C GLN A 129 13.05 -29.92 -21.40
N TYR A 130 12.95 -30.24 -22.67
CA TYR A 130 12.99 -31.61 -23.20
C TYR A 130 13.98 -31.74 -24.34
N ASP A 131 14.98 -32.61 -24.16
CA ASP A 131 15.97 -32.94 -25.17
C ASP A 131 15.45 -34.14 -25.97
N LEU A 132 14.94 -33.85 -27.18
CA LEU A 132 14.25 -34.82 -28.05
C LEU A 132 15.21 -35.80 -28.70
N LEU A 133 16.41 -35.33 -29.06
CA LEU A 133 17.47 -36.16 -29.68
C LEU A 133 18.69 -36.23 -28.78
N ASP A 134 19.49 -37.29 -28.95
CA ASP A 134 20.70 -37.46 -28.17
C ASP A 134 21.70 -36.32 -28.45
N PRO A 135 22.22 -35.62 -27.43
CA PRO A 135 23.15 -34.51 -27.60
C PRO A 135 24.48 -34.90 -28.28
N GLN A 136 24.81 -36.17 -28.32
CA GLN A 136 26.08 -36.64 -28.92
C GLN A 136 26.06 -36.71 -30.44
N GLU A 137 24.88 -36.89 -31.07
CA GLU A 137 24.74 -36.96 -32.51
C GLU A 137 24.09 -35.73 -33.13
N GLN A 138 22.92 -35.35 -32.62
CA GLN A 138 22.15 -34.18 -33.07
C GLN A 138 21.33 -33.65 -31.91
N MET A 139 21.43 -32.36 -31.61
CA MET A 139 20.70 -31.73 -30.50
C MET A 139 19.42 -31.10 -31.02
N LEU A 140 18.27 -31.68 -30.63
CA LEU A 140 16.96 -31.02 -30.75
C LEU A 140 16.37 -30.84 -29.36
N ARG A 141 16.26 -29.59 -28.94
CA ARG A 141 15.79 -29.23 -27.61
C ARG A 141 14.54 -28.41 -27.69
N TYR A 142 13.50 -28.86 -27.01
CA TYR A 142 12.27 -28.07 -26.77
C TYR A 142 12.36 -27.35 -25.41
N ARG A 143 12.02 -26.06 -25.38
CA ARG A 143 11.88 -25.27 -24.16
C ARG A 143 10.54 -24.55 -24.17
N GLY A 144 9.74 -24.80 -23.15
CA GLY A 144 8.48 -24.11 -22.92
C GLY A 144 8.45 -23.51 -21.54
N TYR A 145 7.73 -22.40 -21.38
CA TYR A 145 7.44 -21.84 -20.08
C TYR A 145 6.03 -21.28 -20.03
N VAL A 146 5.45 -21.30 -18.82
CA VAL A 146 4.17 -20.67 -18.50
C VAL A 146 4.35 -19.88 -17.21
N SER A 147 3.90 -18.65 -17.21
CA SER A 147 3.96 -17.78 -16.04
C SER A 147 2.59 -17.15 -15.81
N PHE A 148 2.19 -17.07 -14.54
CA PHE A 148 0.97 -16.38 -14.11
C PHE A 148 1.38 -15.22 -13.22
N ASP A 149 0.73 -14.08 -13.39
CA ASP A 149 0.88 -12.91 -12.51
C ASP A 149 -0.49 -12.60 -11.90
N VAL A 150 -0.63 -12.94 -10.63
CA VAL A 150 -1.86 -12.69 -9.88
C VAL A 150 -1.56 -11.58 -8.90
N ASN A 151 -2.16 -10.41 -9.11
CA ASN A 151 -2.02 -9.26 -8.24
C ASN A 151 -3.41 -8.85 -7.71
N ASN A 152 -3.58 -8.89 -6.40
CA ASN A 152 -4.79 -8.44 -5.73
C ASN A 152 -4.44 -7.24 -4.83
N GLY A 153 -5.01 -6.09 -5.13
CA GLY A 153 -4.83 -4.86 -4.37
C GLY A 153 -6.16 -4.33 -3.83
N ASN A 154 -6.18 -3.95 -2.57
CA ASN A 154 -7.34 -3.36 -1.90
C ASN A 154 -6.94 -2.04 -1.25
N THR A 155 -7.71 -0.98 -1.52
CA THR A 155 -7.55 0.32 -0.87
C THR A 155 -8.74 0.54 0.06
N PHE A 156 -8.46 0.79 1.32
CA PHE A 156 -9.43 1.21 2.32
C PHE A 156 -9.19 2.65 2.70
N THR A 157 -10.21 3.50 2.55
CA THR A 157 -10.14 4.91 2.89
C THR A 157 -11.30 5.25 3.81
N PHE A 158 -10.99 5.88 4.94
CA PHE A 158 -11.98 6.34 5.90
C PHE A 158 -11.66 7.75 6.39
N LEU A 159 -12.65 8.63 6.34
CA LEU A 159 -12.58 9.98 6.85
C LEU A 159 -13.61 10.14 7.97
N PRO A 160 -13.19 10.32 9.23
CA PRO A 160 -14.12 10.51 10.33
C PRO A 160 -14.81 11.87 10.28
N LYS A 161 -15.96 11.97 10.94
CA LYS A 161 -16.82 13.15 11.02
C LYS A 161 -16.08 14.40 11.53
N GLU A 162 -15.14 14.22 12.42
CA GLU A 162 -14.33 15.28 13.01
C GLU A 162 -13.51 16.04 11.97
N LEU A 163 -13.24 15.42 10.85
CA LEU A 163 -12.46 15.97 9.74
C LEU A 163 -13.32 16.56 8.62
N SER A 164 -14.65 16.44 8.70
CA SER A 164 -15.56 17.07 7.73
C SER A 164 -15.39 18.58 7.75
N THR A 165 -15.26 19.19 6.58
CA THR A 165 -15.18 20.64 6.39
C THR A 165 -16.54 21.25 6.04
N SER A 166 -17.49 20.44 5.61
CA SER A 166 -18.82 20.85 5.21
C SER A 166 -19.73 21.03 6.43
N ASN A 167 -20.86 21.70 6.22
CA ASN A 167 -21.86 21.98 7.24
C ASN A 167 -22.21 20.74 8.08
N TRP A 168 -22.50 20.98 9.34
CA TRP A 168 -22.88 20.04 10.40
C TRP A 168 -23.90 18.96 10.04
N LEU A 169 -24.62 19.15 8.93
CA LEU A 169 -25.70 18.27 8.47
C LEU A 169 -25.23 17.21 7.46
N GLN A 170 -24.01 17.30 6.96
CA GLN A 170 -23.47 16.34 6.00
C GLN A 170 -22.38 15.52 6.70
N GLU A 171 -22.78 14.36 7.14
CA GLU A 171 -21.86 13.31 7.60
C GLU A 171 -21.17 12.72 6.38
N ASP A 172 -20.12 13.37 5.91
CA ASP A 172 -19.25 12.80 4.87
C ASP A 172 -18.42 11.67 5.48
N ILE A 173 -19.05 10.54 5.69
CA ILE A 173 -18.37 9.27 5.92
C ILE A 173 -18.05 8.71 4.52
N ASN A 174 -16.91 9.10 3.98
CA ASN A 174 -16.41 8.50 2.76
C ASN A 174 -15.68 7.21 3.12
N GLN A 175 -16.38 6.12 3.01
CA GLN A 175 -15.78 4.79 3.03
C GLN A 175 -15.75 4.27 1.61
N SER A 176 -14.57 4.10 1.03
CA SER A 176 -14.41 3.45 -0.27
C SER A 176 -13.43 2.29 -0.18
N SER A 177 -13.82 1.15 -0.68
CA SER A 177 -12.92 0.03 -0.93
C SER A 177 -12.90 -0.24 -2.43
N THR A 178 -11.70 -0.28 -3.00
CA THR A 178 -11.51 -0.65 -4.41
C THR A 178 -10.67 -1.92 -4.46
N ALA A 179 -11.24 -2.99 -4.99
CA ALA A 179 -10.50 -4.20 -5.30
C ALA A 179 -10.15 -4.17 -6.79
N ASP A 180 -8.87 -4.24 -7.11
CA ASP A 180 -8.38 -4.39 -8.48
C ASP A 180 -7.70 -5.77 -8.58
N SER A 181 -8.32 -6.68 -9.34
CA SER A 181 -7.76 -7.98 -9.69
C SER A 181 -7.46 -8.00 -11.18
N ARG A 182 -6.21 -8.15 -11.52
CA ARG A 182 -5.72 -8.35 -12.90
C ARG A 182 -5.07 -9.70 -13.07
#